data_333cac143560545670304f22f17c109f
#
_entry.id   333cac143560545670304f22f17c109f
#
_cell.length_a   1.000
_cell.length_b   1.000
_cell.length_c   1.000
_cell.angle_alpha   90.00
_cell.angle_beta   90.00
_cell.angle_gamma   90.00
#
_symmetry.space_group_name_H-M   'P 1'
#
loop_
_entity.id
_entity.type
_entity.pdbx_description
1 polymer ?
#
loop_
_entity_poly.entity_id
_entity_poly.type
_entity_poly.pdbx_seq_one_letter_code
_entity_poly.pdbx_strand_id
1 'polypeptide(L)'
;MSPYKRIIDKAWSLRKKYINYTATNVFRLVNSYGDALPEVTIDVYDKNFLIQYFKPYEEHTKNKISIALNEIFKPENITQKTRLKGEDVETRLIFGPEIPKDFVVVENSIKFNISFQDGGGTGLFLDQRDNRKKIQTLSKGKELLNCFCYTSSFSVYAGLG
;
A
#
# COMPACT_ATOMS: atom_id res chain seq x y z
N MET A 1 23.46 11.38 -4.53
CA MET A 1 22.19 10.60 -4.40
C MET A 1 21.34 11.24 -3.32
N SER A 2 20.06 11.51 -3.59
CA SER A 2 19.12 12.07 -2.62
C SER A 2 19.01 11.17 -1.38
N PRO A 3 18.89 11.70 -0.15
CA PRO A 3 18.68 10.89 1.05
C PRO A 3 17.41 10.03 0.94
N TYR A 4 16.35 10.56 0.33
CA TYR A 4 15.11 9.82 0.11
C TYR A 4 15.27 8.65 -0.85
N LYS A 5 16.08 8.80 -1.91
CA LYS A 5 16.41 7.71 -2.82
C LYS A 5 17.10 6.56 -2.09
N ARG A 6 18.04 6.87 -1.20
CA ARG A 6 18.74 5.86 -0.39
C ARG A 6 17.80 5.11 0.56
N ILE A 7 16.89 5.84 1.20
CA ILE A 7 15.86 5.24 2.09
C ILE A 7 14.97 4.28 1.29
N ILE A 8 14.45 4.72 0.15
CA ILE A 8 13.55 3.93 -0.69
C ILE A 8 14.27 2.72 -1.29
N ASP A 9 15.49 2.85 -1.78
CA ASP A 9 16.30 1.74 -2.29
C ASP A 9 16.57 0.67 -1.21
N LYS A 10 16.89 1.12 0.02
CA LYS A 10 17.08 0.21 1.16
C LYS A 10 15.79 -0.53 1.50
N ALA A 11 14.67 0.19 1.59
CA ALA A 11 13.35 -0.39 1.83
C ALA A 11 12.98 -1.42 0.75
N TRP A 12 13.18 -1.07 -0.53
CA TRP A 12 12.97 -1.96 -1.66
C TRP A 12 13.82 -3.24 -1.60
N SER A 13 15.12 -3.08 -1.31
CA SER A 13 16.05 -4.19 -1.18
C SER A 13 15.63 -5.18 -0.09
N LEU A 14 14.99 -4.68 0.98
CA LEU A 14 14.43 -5.54 2.03
C LEU A 14 13.17 -6.28 1.51
N ARG A 15 12.20 -5.56 0.90
CA ARG A 15 10.92 -6.15 0.44
C ARG A 15 11.13 -7.24 -0.62
N LYS A 16 12.11 -7.07 -1.49
CA LYS A 16 12.48 -8.08 -2.50
C LYS A 16 12.75 -9.47 -1.93
N LYS A 17 13.13 -9.56 -0.67
CA LYS A 17 13.46 -10.85 -0.02
C LYS A 17 12.21 -11.61 0.44
N TYR A 18 11.09 -10.91 0.65
CA TYR A 18 9.91 -11.46 1.34
C TYR A 18 8.63 -11.46 0.50
N ILE A 19 8.65 -10.82 -0.66
CA ILE A 19 7.48 -10.73 -1.52
C ILE A 19 7.67 -11.59 -2.76
N ASN A 20 6.72 -12.48 -3.01
CA ASN A 20 6.64 -13.20 -4.27
C ASN A 20 5.96 -12.32 -5.33
N TYR A 21 6.76 -11.62 -6.14
CA TYR A 21 6.27 -10.68 -7.16
C TYR A 21 5.53 -11.32 -8.33
N THR A 22 5.64 -12.64 -8.51
CA THR A 22 4.85 -13.35 -9.53
C THR A 22 3.40 -13.54 -9.11
N ALA A 23 3.12 -13.48 -7.80
CA ALA A 23 1.81 -13.70 -7.20
C ALA A 23 1.26 -12.48 -6.45
N THR A 24 2.07 -11.41 -6.29
CA THR A 24 1.68 -10.24 -5.48
C THR A 24 2.24 -8.97 -6.08
N ASN A 25 1.37 -8.04 -6.48
CA ASN A 25 1.75 -6.72 -6.97
C ASN A 25 1.30 -5.57 -6.03
N VAL A 26 0.87 -5.91 -4.81
CA VAL A 26 0.41 -4.96 -3.81
C VAL A 26 1.12 -5.17 -2.48
N PHE A 27 1.80 -4.14 -1.97
CA PHE A 27 2.57 -4.23 -0.72
C PHE A 27 3.00 -2.87 -0.19
N ARG A 28 3.34 -2.80 1.11
CA ARG A 28 3.96 -1.63 1.71
C ARG A 28 5.45 -1.60 1.42
N LEU A 29 5.87 -0.59 0.66
CA LEU A 29 7.28 -0.35 0.31
C LEU A 29 8.03 0.34 1.45
N VAL A 30 7.47 1.42 2.01
CA VAL A 30 8.06 2.18 3.12
C VAL A 30 7.08 2.20 4.29
N ASN A 31 7.57 1.83 5.47
CA ASN A 31 6.79 1.76 6.70
C ASN A 31 7.33 2.72 7.76
N SER A 32 7.14 4.03 7.52
CA SER A 32 7.37 5.09 8.50
C SER A 32 8.73 4.98 9.21
N TYR A 33 8.75 4.99 10.53
CA TYR A 33 9.95 4.89 11.37
C TYR A 33 10.79 3.63 11.09
N GLY A 34 10.15 2.52 10.73
CA GLY A 34 10.85 1.26 10.42
C GLY A 34 11.79 1.36 9.21
N ASP A 35 11.51 2.28 8.28
CA ASP A 35 12.33 2.54 7.11
C ASP A 35 12.97 3.93 7.13
N ALA A 36 13.12 4.55 8.32
CA ALA A 36 13.74 5.87 8.52
C ALA A 36 13.07 7.02 7.73
N LEU A 37 11.76 6.95 7.51
CA LEU A 37 10.94 8.01 6.94
C LEU A 37 9.74 8.30 7.86
N PRO A 38 9.95 9.00 8.99
CA PRO A 38 8.94 9.17 10.05
C PRO A 38 7.61 9.70 9.54
N GLU A 39 6.49 9.10 10.01
CA GLU A 39 5.12 9.52 9.67
C GLU A 39 4.82 9.52 8.16
N VAL A 40 5.54 8.70 7.38
CA VAL A 40 5.27 8.49 5.95
C VAL A 40 5.18 7.01 5.66
N THR A 41 4.13 6.59 4.97
CA THR A 41 4.08 5.27 4.35
C THR A 41 4.04 5.42 2.83
N ILE A 42 4.64 4.44 2.14
CA ILE A 42 4.57 4.34 0.69
C ILE A 42 4.09 2.94 0.37
N ASP A 43 2.93 2.86 -0.26
CA ASP A 43 2.28 1.63 -0.64
C ASP A 43 2.27 1.49 -2.16
N VAL A 44 2.56 0.29 -2.65
CA VAL A 44 2.56 -0.08 -4.07
C VAL A 44 1.29 -0.84 -4.38
N TYR A 45 0.59 -0.43 -5.42
CA TYR A 45 -0.60 -1.07 -5.96
C TYR A 45 -0.38 -1.29 -7.47
N ASP A 46 0.36 -2.34 -7.81
CA ASP A 46 0.86 -2.60 -9.16
C ASP A 46 1.78 -1.46 -9.65
N LYS A 47 1.36 -0.67 -10.61
CA LYS A 47 2.09 0.50 -11.12
C LYS A 47 1.65 1.82 -10.49
N ASN A 48 0.69 1.77 -9.57
CA ASN A 48 0.15 2.92 -8.87
C ASN A 48 0.77 3.02 -7.47
N PHE A 49 1.31 4.17 -7.13
CA PHE A 49 1.96 4.38 -5.83
C PHE A 49 1.15 5.35 -4.97
N LEU A 50 0.92 4.98 -3.72
CA LEU A 50 0.25 5.82 -2.73
C LEU A 50 1.24 6.23 -1.64
N ILE A 51 1.51 7.53 -1.53
CA ILE A 51 2.27 8.11 -0.43
C ILE A 51 1.29 8.67 0.60
N GLN A 52 1.40 8.27 1.86
CA GLN A 52 0.56 8.80 2.93
C GLN A 52 1.42 9.53 3.96
N TYR A 53 1.04 10.75 4.30
CA TYR A 53 1.66 11.61 5.31
C TYR A 53 0.76 11.70 6.53
N PHE A 54 1.29 11.37 7.70
CA PHE A 54 0.55 11.40 8.98
C PHE A 54 0.95 12.60 9.87
N LYS A 55 1.80 13.48 9.36
CA LYS A 55 2.14 14.79 9.90
C LYS A 55 2.35 15.80 8.78
N PRO A 56 2.35 17.11 9.06
CA PRO A 56 2.72 18.11 8.07
C PRO A 56 4.14 17.88 7.54
N TYR A 57 4.27 17.93 6.21
CA TYR A 57 5.54 17.91 5.50
C TYR A 57 5.58 19.08 4.53
N GLU A 58 6.75 19.74 4.44
CA GLU A 58 6.97 20.80 3.44
C GLU A 58 6.83 20.25 2.03
N GLU A 59 6.22 21.02 1.13
CA GLU A 59 6.00 20.61 -0.28
C GLU A 59 7.32 20.26 -0.98
N HIS A 60 8.40 20.98 -0.68
CA HIS A 60 9.72 20.66 -1.19
C HIS A 60 10.20 19.23 -0.80
N THR A 61 9.91 18.80 0.42
CA THR A 61 10.22 17.44 0.89
C THR A 61 9.33 16.40 0.20
N LYS A 62 8.03 16.65 0.10
CA LYS A 62 7.09 15.78 -0.62
C LYS A 62 7.52 15.59 -2.07
N ASN A 63 7.92 16.65 -2.75
CA ASN A 63 8.42 16.61 -4.11
C ASN A 63 9.69 15.77 -4.25
N LYS A 64 10.64 15.88 -3.32
CA LYS A 64 11.87 15.06 -3.33
C LYS A 64 11.57 13.57 -3.16
N ILE A 65 10.59 13.21 -2.34
CA ILE A 65 10.16 11.82 -2.16
C ILE A 65 9.54 11.29 -3.47
N SER A 66 8.64 12.06 -4.09
CA SER A 66 8.00 11.68 -5.36
C SER A 66 9.01 11.55 -6.50
N ILE A 67 9.97 12.46 -6.62
CA ILE A 67 11.06 12.38 -7.60
C ILE A 67 11.89 11.10 -7.38
N ALA A 68 12.26 10.81 -6.14
CA ALA A 68 13.03 9.60 -5.82
C ALA A 68 12.28 8.31 -6.19
N LEU A 69 10.97 8.25 -5.95
CA LEU A 69 10.13 7.13 -6.38
C LEU A 69 10.10 6.98 -7.90
N ASN A 70 9.92 8.10 -8.62
CA ASN A 70 9.86 8.09 -10.07
C ASN A 70 11.20 7.63 -10.69
N GLU A 71 12.32 8.04 -10.11
CA GLU A 71 13.66 7.63 -10.58
C GLU A 71 13.92 6.12 -10.40
N ILE A 72 13.37 5.51 -9.33
CA ILE A 72 13.62 4.10 -8.99
C ILE A 72 12.64 3.16 -9.72
N PHE A 73 11.35 3.50 -9.70
CA PHE A 73 10.27 2.58 -10.10
C PHE A 73 9.59 2.94 -11.42
N LYS A 74 9.67 4.19 -11.87
CA LYS A 74 8.94 4.71 -13.05
C LYS A 74 7.45 4.33 -13.00
N PRO A 75 6.73 4.69 -11.93
CA PRO A 75 5.32 4.33 -11.76
C PRO A 75 4.46 4.93 -12.87
N GLU A 76 3.29 4.35 -13.12
CA GLU A 76 2.29 4.98 -14.01
C GLU A 76 1.69 6.22 -13.34
N ASN A 77 1.47 6.17 -12.02
CA ASN A 77 1.06 7.35 -11.26
C ASN A 77 1.56 7.34 -9.81
N ILE A 78 1.55 8.52 -9.21
CA ILE A 78 1.81 8.75 -7.78
C ILE A 78 0.67 9.59 -7.22
N THR A 79 -0.04 9.05 -6.25
CA THR A 79 -1.06 9.74 -5.46
C THR A 79 -0.51 10.01 -4.06
N GLN A 80 -0.85 11.16 -3.50
CA GLN A 80 -0.55 11.52 -2.11
C GLN A 80 -1.83 11.62 -1.30
N LYS A 81 -1.80 11.12 -0.06
CA LYS A 81 -2.82 11.38 0.96
C LYS A 81 -2.18 12.06 2.16
N THR A 82 -2.76 13.16 2.61
CA THR A 82 -2.40 13.82 3.87
C THR A 82 -3.49 13.49 4.90
N ARG A 83 -3.07 12.89 6.02
CA ARG A 83 -3.96 12.40 7.10
C ARG A 83 -3.53 13.03 8.42
N LEU A 84 -3.94 14.26 8.65
CA LEU A 84 -3.67 14.95 9.90
C LEU A 84 -4.78 14.66 10.92
N LYS A 85 -4.40 14.60 12.19
CA LYS A 85 -5.36 14.32 13.25
C LYS A 85 -6.40 15.44 13.37
N GLY A 86 -7.67 15.09 13.21
CA GLY A 86 -8.79 16.05 13.30
C GLY A 86 -9.08 16.81 12.01
N GLU A 87 -8.43 16.47 10.91
CA GLU A 87 -8.65 17.08 9.60
C GLU A 87 -9.19 16.04 8.60
N ASP A 88 -9.85 16.53 7.56
CA ASP A 88 -10.27 15.70 6.44
C ASP A 88 -9.06 15.17 5.67
N VAL A 89 -9.20 13.99 5.10
CA VAL A 89 -8.13 13.38 4.31
C VAL A 89 -8.03 14.08 2.95
N GLU A 90 -6.95 14.81 2.75
CA GLU A 90 -6.64 15.39 1.44
C GLU A 90 -6.02 14.32 0.54
N THR A 91 -6.59 14.14 -0.66
CA THR A 91 -6.05 13.23 -1.69
C THR A 91 -5.67 14.03 -2.94
N ARG A 92 -4.44 13.87 -3.43
CA ARG A 92 -3.90 14.61 -4.56
C ARG A 92 -3.13 13.70 -5.51
N LEU A 93 -3.47 13.72 -6.80
CA LEU A 93 -2.64 13.13 -7.85
C LEU A 93 -1.43 14.03 -8.11
N ILE A 94 -0.21 13.46 -8.03
CA ILE A 94 1.05 14.21 -8.18
C ILE A 94 1.70 13.93 -9.54
N PHE A 95 1.56 12.72 -10.03
CA PHE A 95 2.19 12.28 -11.27
C PHE A 95 1.31 11.28 -12.01
N GLY A 96 1.33 11.34 -13.33
CA GLY A 96 0.65 10.40 -14.21
C GLY A 96 -0.82 10.74 -14.48
N PRO A 97 -1.52 9.87 -15.23
CA PRO A 97 -2.93 10.03 -15.54
C PRO A 97 -3.82 9.83 -14.32
N GLU A 98 -5.06 10.30 -14.41
CA GLU A 98 -6.09 10.05 -13.41
C GLU A 98 -6.33 8.54 -13.26
N ILE A 99 -6.40 8.07 -12.02
CA ILE A 99 -6.61 6.66 -11.72
C ILE A 99 -8.11 6.39 -11.74
N PRO A 100 -8.56 5.27 -12.36
CA PRO A 100 -9.95 4.84 -12.22
C PRO A 100 -10.37 4.79 -10.75
N LYS A 101 -11.64 5.10 -10.47
CA LYS A 101 -12.17 5.06 -9.10
C LYS A 101 -11.84 3.73 -8.43
N ASP A 102 -12.02 2.64 -9.17
CA ASP A 102 -11.74 1.28 -8.73
C ASP A 102 -10.79 0.59 -9.71
N PHE A 103 -9.79 -0.09 -9.19
CA PHE A 103 -8.85 -0.89 -9.98
C PHE A 103 -8.44 -2.16 -9.23
N VAL A 104 -7.97 -3.16 -9.98
CA VAL A 104 -7.67 -4.49 -9.44
C VAL A 104 -6.17 -4.63 -9.17
N VAL A 105 -5.85 -5.17 -7.98
CA VAL A 105 -4.50 -5.63 -7.60
C VAL A 105 -4.53 -7.11 -7.25
N VAL A 106 -3.36 -7.72 -7.17
CA VAL A 106 -3.20 -9.14 -6.85
C VAL A 106 -2.36 -9.32 -5.59
N GLU A 107 -2.88 -10.05 -4.62
CA GLU A 107 -2.16 -10.48 -3.42
C GLU A 107 -2.23 -12.01 -3.30
N ASN A 108 -1.08 -12.69 -3.32
CA ASN A 108 -1.01 -14.17 -3.30
C ASN A 108 -1.92 -14.84 -4.34
N SER A 109 -1.92 -14.30 -5.58
CA SER A 109 -2.76 -14.74 -6.70
C SER A 109 -4.26 -14.48 -6.53
N ILE A 110 -4.69 -13.79 -5.48
CA ILE A 110 -6.09 -13.39 -5.24
C ILE A 110 -6.27 -11.94 -5.67
N LYS A 111 -7.34 -11.67 -6.42
CA LYS A 111 -7.67 -10.32 -6.92
C LYS A 111 -8.46 -9.55 -5.87
N PHE A 112 -8.09 -8.27 -5.66
CA PHE A 112 -8.79 -7.33 -4.79
C PHE A 112 -9.06 -6.03 -5.53
N ASN A 113 -10.27 -5.50 -5.32
CA ASN A 113 -10.63 -4.17 -5.78
C ASN A 113 -10.08 -3.11 -4.80
N ILE A 114 -9.46 -2.07 -5.34
CA ILE A 114 -8.84 -0.99 -4.60
C ILE A 114 -9.42 0.34 -5.06
N SER A 115 -9.64 1.24 -4.11
CA SER A 115 -9.99 2.64 -4.38
C SER A 115 -9.06 3.58 -3.61
N PHE A 116 -8.53 4.61 -4.28
CA PHE A 116 -7.82 5.68 -3.60
C PHE A 116 -8.74 6.84 -3.21
N GLN A 117 -9.98 6.84 -3.66
CA GLN A 117 -10.95 7.90 -3.41
C GLN A 117 -11.75 7.68 -2.12
N ASP A 118 -11.82 6.45 -1.62
CA ASP A 118 -12.53 6.13 -0.38
C ASP A 118 -11.71 6.63 0.82
N GLY A 119 -12.22 7.62 1.53
CA GLY A 119 -11.53 8.44 2.53
C GLY A 119 -10.59 7.71 3.49
N GLY A 120 -11.10 6.75 4.29
CA GLY A 120 -10.33 6.11 5.37
C GLY A 120 -9.37 4.99 4.96
N GLY A 121 -9.62 4.26 3.89
CA GLY A 121 -8.84 3.08 3.48
C GLY A 121 -8.68 2.96 1.97
N THR A 122 -8.06 1.89 1.53
CA THR A 122 -7.91 1.57 0.11
C THR A 122 -8.66 0.30 -0.29
N GLY A 123 -9.38 -0.32 0.65
CA GLY A 123 -10.03 -1.61 0.45
C GLY A 123 -9.20 -2.81 0.91
N LEU A 124 -7.88 -2.66 1.16
CA LEU A 124 -7.02 -3.75 1.59
C LEU A 124 -5.99 -3.28 2.62
N PHE A 125 -5.93 -3.94 3.78
CA PHE A 125 -4.90 -3.71 4.79
C PHE A 125 -3.64 -4.52 4.44
N LEU A 126 -2.61 -3.86 3.92
CA LEU A 126 -1.41 -4.51 3.37
C LEU A 126 -0.55 -5.19 4.44
N ASP A 127 -0.59 -4.71 5.67
CA ASP A 127 0.08 -5.29 6.83
C ASP A 127 -0.51 -6.64 7.28
N GLN A 128 -1.73 -6.95 6.83
CA GLN A 128 -2.44 -8.18 7.20
C GLN A 128 -2.24 -9.35 6.20
N ARG A 129 -1.41 -9.20 5.17
CA ARG A 129 -1.21 -10.21 4.13
C ARG A 129 -0.84 -11.58 4.69
N ASP A 130 0.13 -11.63 5.60
CA ASP A 130 0.63 -12.89 6.15
C ASP A 130 -0.40 -13.52 7.12
N ASN A 131 -1.15 -12.69 7.85
CA ASN A 131 -2.27 -13.14 8.67
C ASN A 131 -3.40 -13.73 7.81
N ARG A 132 -3.74 -13.10 6.69
CA ARG A 132 -4.72 -13.66 5.73
C ARG A 132 -4.27 -15.02 5.22
N LYS A 133 -2.98 -15.15 4.84
CA LYS A 133 -2.43 -16.43 4.38
C LYS A 133 -2.49 -17.51 5.46
N LYS A 134 -2.25 -17.13 6.71
CA LYS A 134 -2.37 -18.04 7.86
C LYS A 134 -3.83 -18.50 8.07
N ILE A 135 -4.79 -17.58 7.99
CA ILE A 135 -6.22 -17.91 8.07
C ILE A 135 -6.63 -18.90 6.97
N GLN A 136 -6.18 -18.70 5.73
CA GLN A 136 -6.42 -19.67 4.64
C GLN A 136 -6.03 -21.08 5.06
N THR A 137 -4.84 -21.26 5.63
CA THR A 137 -4.36 -22.58 6.07
C THR A 137 -5.18 -23.16 7.23
N LEU A 138 -5.61 -22.29 8.16
CA LEU A 138 -6.32 -22.72 9.38
C LEU A 138 -7.81 -23.02 9.15
N SER A 139 -8.39 -22.51 8.05
CA SER A 139 -9.84 -22.58 7.80
C SER A 139 -10.28 -23.86 7.11
N LYS A 140 -9.36 -24.70 6.67
CA LYS A 140 -9.69 -25.94 5.96
C LYS A 140 -10.69 -26.82 6.74
N GLY A 141 -11.86 -27.07 6.14
CA GLY A 141 -12.93 -27.87 6.74
C GLY A 141 -13.57 -27.25 7.99
N LYS A 142 -13.50 -25.93 8.15
CA LYS A 142 -14.06 -25.22 9.31
C LYS A 142 -15.09 -24.18 8.88
N GLU A 143 -16.00 -23.87 9.79
CA GLU A 143 -16.86 -22.70 9.69
C GLU A 143 -16.15 -21.48 10.25
N LEU A 144 -16.28 -20.33 9.57
CA LEU A 144 -15.64 -19.07 9.98
C LEU A 144 -16.68 -17.95 10.10
N LEU A 145 -16.75 -17.35 11.30
CA LEU A 145 -17.48 -16.13 11.53
C LEU A 145 -16.51 -14.93 11.47
N ASN A 146 -16.71 -14.03 10.51
CA ASN A 146 -15.93 -12.81 10.39
C ASN A 146 -16.71 -11.60 10.90
N CYS A 147 -16.42 -11.17 12.13
CA CYS A 147 -16.94 -9.94 12.72
C CYS A 147 -16.08 -8.76 12.29
N PHE A 148 -16.69 -7.62 11.92
CA PHE A 148 -15.99 -6.44 11.41
C PHE A 148 -15.23 -6.68 10.10
N CYS A 149 -15.89 -7.33 9.16
CA CYS A 149 -15.27 -7.90 7.96
C CYS A 149 -14.64 -6.88 6.99
N TYR A 150 -14.95 -5.59 7.09
CA TYR A 150 -14.52 -4.53 6.16
C TYR A 150 -14.85 -4.94 4.70
N THR A 151 -13.83 -5.12 3.83
CA THR A 151 -13.97 -5.63 2.46
C THR A 151 -13.94 -7.16 2.38
N SER A 152 -14.07 -7.84 3.50
CA SER A 152 -14.11 -9.32 3.60
C SER A 152 -12.83 -10.04 3.14
N SER A 153 -11.69 -9.37 3.08
CA SER A 153 -10.44 -9.97 2.59
C SER A 153 -10.01 -11.23 3.38
N PHE A 154 -10.26 -11.28 4.69
CA PHE A 154 -10.04 -12.49 5.51
C PHE A 154 -11.00 -13.62 5.14
N SER A 155 -12.28 -13.31 4.88
CA SER A 155 -13.27 -14.31 4.47
C SER A 155 -12.94 -14.91 3.10
N VAL A 156 -12.44 -14.11 2.17
CA VAL A 156 -11.96 -14.58 0.85
C VAL A 156 -10.84 -15.59 1.02
N TYR A 157 -9.83 -15.28 1.83
CA TYR A 157 -8.74 -16.22 2.12
C TYR A 157 -9.21 -17.48 2.83
N ALA A 158 -10.12 -17.35 3.81
CA ALA A 158 -10.68 -18.50 4.51
C ALA A 158 -11.45 -19.45 3.58
N GLY A 159 -12.25 -18.89 2.66
CA GLY A 159 -13.03 -19.67 1.69
C GLY A 159 -12.19 -20.38 0.62
N LEU A 160 -10.91 -20.03 0.49
CA LEU A 160 -9.94 -20.66 -0.41
C LEU A 160 -9.05 -21.70 0.30
N GLY A 161 -9.24 -21.94 1.58
CA GLY A 161 -8.53 -22.95 2.39
C GLY A 161 -9.27 -24.25 2.47
#